data_9698b9d035d36098b704ca8728c26db4
#
_entry.id   9698b9d035d36098b704ca8728c26db4
#
_cell.length_a   1.000
_cell.length_b   1.000
_cell.length_c   1.000
_cell.angle_alpha   90.00
_cell.angle_beta   90.00
_cell.angle_gamma   90.00
#
_symmetry.space_group_name_H-M   'P 1'
#
loop_
_entity.id
_entity.type
_entity.pdbx_description
1 polymer ?
#
loop_
_entity_poly.entity_id
_entity_poly.type
_entity_poly.pdbx_seq_one_letter_code
_entity_poly.pdbx_strand_id
1 'polypeptide(L)'
;MKQQQPYSGYQALIGWVVTERQPGTVTLALELTEHHLNLSDFVHGGVLASLLDTAMSFAGLYSPDPKVVRKAVTLSMTTTFVSPAREGTLTAIGRVRGGGRKTFMSSGEVFDANGNLIAFGEGTFRLRSGSESEGP
;
A
#
# COMPACT_ATOMS: atom_id res chain seq x y z
N MET A 1 -3.84 -8.44 19.26
CA MET A 1 -4.48 -7.83 18.08
C MET A 1 -5.00 -8.94 17.18
N LYS A 2 -6.30 -8.90 16.83
CA LYS A 2 -6.83 -9.87 15.89
C LYS A 2 -6.14 -9.68 14.54
N GLN A 3 -5.56 -10.74 13.98
CA GLN A 3 -5.08 -10.72 12.62
C GLN A 3 -6.26 -10.41 11.70
N GLN A 4 -6.15 -9.33 10.96
CA GLN A 4 -7.15 -9.02 9.95
C GLN A 4 -7.03 -10.04 8.82
N GLN A 5 -8.17 -10.53 8.33
CA GLN A 5 -8.19 -11.36 7.13
C GLN A 5 -7.55 -10.57 5.97
N PRO A 6 -6.72 -11.21 5.12
CA PRO A 6 -6.20 -10.55 3.94
C PRO A 6 -7.33 -10.04 3.06
N TYR A 7 -7.19 -8.82 2.53
CA TYR A 7 -8.16 -8.23 1.61
C TYR A 7 -8.18 -8.93 0.24
N SER A 8 -7.08 -9.59 -0.12
CA SER A 8 -6.97 -10.27 -1.42
C SER A 8 -5.98 -11.43 -1.34
N GLY A 9 -6.05 -12.31 -2.33
CA GLY A 9 -5.07 -13.38 -2.47
C GLY A 9 -3.66 -12.86 -2.69
N TYR A 10 -3.52 -11.74 -3.41
CA TYR A 10 -2.21 -11.12 -3.64
C TYR A 10 -1.61 -10.60 -2.34
N GLN A 11 -2.41 -9.96 -1.50
CA GLN A 11 -1.97 -9.53 -0.18
C GLN A 11 -1.47 -10.72 0.64
N ALA A 12 -2.22 -11.81 0.65
CA ALA A 12 -1.83 -13.02 1.38
C ALA A 12 -0.52 -13.61 0.86
N LEU A 13 -0.31 -13.56 -0.47
CA LEU A 13 0.90 -14.08 -1.10
C LEU A 13 2.14 -13.25 -0.73
N ILE A 14 2.06 -11.93 -0.81
CA ILE A 14 3.18 -11.04 -0.50
C ILE A 14 3.35 -10.90 1.02
N GLY A 15 2.25 -10.76 1.75
CA GLY A 15 2.24 -10.83 3.22
C GLY A 15 2.20 -9.51 3.95
N TRP A 16 1.91 -8.37 3.27
CA TRP A 16 1.79 -7.11 4.00
C TRP A 16 0.55 -7.09 4.88
N VAL A 17 0.60 -6.30 5.94
CA VAL A 17 -0.53 -6.06 6.83
C VAL A 17 -0.75 -4.56 6.96
N VAL A 18 -2.00 -4.16 7.19
CA VAL A 18 -2.34 -2.77 7.49
C VAL A 18 -2.15 -2.58 9.00
N THR A 19 -1.27 -1.67 9.38
CA THR A 19 -0.98 -1.38 10.78
C THR A 19 -1.70 -0.15 11.29
N GLU A 20 -2.05 0.79 10.41
CA GLU A 20 -2.73 2.02 10.80
C GLU A 20 -3.57 2.53 9.65
N ARG A 21 -4.79 2.99 9.96
CA ARG A 21 -5.69 3.63 9.00
C ARG A 21 -6.30 4.87 9.62
N GLN A 22 -6.23 5.97 8.88
CA GLN A 22 -6.85 7.24 9.23
C GLN A 22 -7.41 7.88 7.97
N PRO A 23 -8.32 8.87 8.08
CA PRO A 23 -8.76 9.61 6.89
C PRO A 23 -7.55 10.16 6.11
N GLY A 24 -7.41 9.73 4.86
CA GLY A 24 -6.35 10.20 3.97
C GLY A 24 -4.97 9.63 4.19
N THR A 25 -4.80 8.69 5.13
CA THR A 25 -3.49 8.10 5.41
C THR A 25 -3.61 6.63 5.77
N VAL A 26 -2.66 5.82 5.30
CA VAL A 26 -2.58 4.41 5.68
C VAL A 26 -1.12 4.03 5.87
N THR A 27 -0.87 3.11 6.78
CA THR A 27 0.45 2.51 6.99
C THR A 27 0.35 1.01 6.83
N LEU A 28 1.27 0.45 6.05
CA LEU A 28 1.43 -0.98 5.86
C LEU A 28 2.78 -1.42 6.40
N ALA A 29 2.86 -2.66 6.84
CA ALA A 29 4.11 -3.30 7.22
C ALA A 29 4.29 -4.60 6.47
N LEU A 30 5.54 -4.88 6.06
CA LEU A 30 5.91 -6.14 5.43
C LEU A 30 7.22 -6.63 6.03
N GLU A 31 7.16 -7.79 6.67
CA GLU A 31 8.38 -8.47 7.12
C GLU A 31 9.01 -9.17 5.93
N LEU A 32 10.25 -8.79 5.60
CA LEU A 32 10.94 -9.36 4.44
C LEU A 32 11.37 -10.80 4.70
N THR A 33 11.14 -11.64 3.69
CA THR A 33 11.62 -13.02 3.64
C THR A 33 12.37 -13.21 2.33
N GLU A 34 13.00 -14.39 2.17
CA GLU A 34 13.70 -14.71 0.93
C GLU A 34 12.80 -14.65 -0.31
N HIS A 35 11.50 -14.88 -0.13
CA HIS A 35 10.53 -14.85 -1.25
C HIS A 35 10.33 -13.45 -1.84
N HIS A 36 10.77 -12.41 -1.14
CA HIS A 36 10.65 -11.02 -1.58
C HIS A 36 11.89 -10.53 -2.32
N LEU A 37 12.96 -11.35 -2.38
CA LEU A 37 14.25 -10.90 -2.87
C LEU A 37 14.45 -11.22 -4.35
N ASN A 38 15.23 -10.38 -5.02
CA ASN A 38 15.64 -10.58 -6.41
C ASN A 38 16.92 -11.42 -6.49
N LEU A 39 17.47 -11.58 -7.70
CA LEU A 39 18.68 -12.36 -7.93
C LEU A 39 19.91 -11.82 -7.18
N SER A 40 19.90 -10.57 -6.77
CA SER A 40 21.01 -9.93 -6.04
C SER A 40 20.77 -9.93 -4.51
N ASP A 41 19.75 -10.66 -4.04
CA ASP A 41 19.36 -10.74 -2.64
C ASP A 41 18.91 -9.42 -2.02
N PHE A 42 18.37 -8.53 -2.85
CA PHE A 42 17.68 -7.31 -2.40
C PHE A 42 16.19 -7.43 -2.68
N VAL A 43 15.38 -6.70 -1.93
CA VAL A 43 13.94 -6.69 -2.16
C VAL A 43 13.62 -6.37 -3.62
N HIS A 44 12.78 -7.18 -4.23
CA HIS A 44 12.40 -7.00 -5.63
C HIS A 44 11.62 -5.69 -5.79
N GLY A 45 11.94 -4.94 -6.86
CA GLY A 45 11.23 -3.69 -7.15
C GLY A 45 9.73 -3.87 -7.28
N GLY A 46 9.27 -5.03 -7.78
CA GLY A 46 7.85 -5.35 -7.85
C GLY A 46 7.17 -5.43 -6.49
N VAL A 47 7.88 -5.87 -5.45
CA VAL A 47 7.36 -5.87 -4.08
C VAL A 47 7.19 -4.44 -3.58
N LEU A 48 8.18 -3.59 -3.82
CA LEU A 48 8.13 -2.18 -3.43
C LEU A 48 7.00 -1.46 -4.17
N ALA A 49 6.84 -1.72 -5.46
CA ALA A 49 5.75 -1.15 -6.26
C ALA A 49 4.38 -1.60 -5.72
N SER A 50 4.25 -2.85 -5.31
CA SER A 50 3.02 -3.38 -4.72
C SER A 50 2.68 -2.70 -3.40
N LEU A 51 3.69 -2.48 -2.54
CA LEU A 51 3.50 -1.76 -1.29
C LEU A 51 3.05 -0.31 -1.54
N LEU A 52 3.69 0.37 -2.47
CA LEU A 52 3.34 1.75 -2.82
C LEU A 52 1.94 1.83 -3.40
N ASP A 53 1.61 0.96 -4.36
CA ASP A 53 0.28 0.93 -4.98
C ASP A 53 -0.81 0.74 -3.92
N THR A 54 -0.62 -0.23 -3.05
CA THR A 54 -1.59 -0.56 -2.00
C THR A 54 -1.71 0.58 -0.98
N ALA A 55 -0.59 1.11 -0.49
CA ALA A 55 -0.61 2.20 0.49
C ALA A 55 -1.28 3.45 -0.07
N MET A 56 -0.93 3.82 -1.30
CA MET A 56 -1.51 5.01 -1.95
C MET A 56 -3.00 4.84 -2.22
N SER A 57 -3.41 3.67 -2.70
CA SER A 57 -4.81 3.36 -2.97
C SER A 57 -5.62 3.35 -1.66
N PHE A 58 -5.15 2.63 -0.65
CA PHE A 58 -5.87 2.51 0.62
C PHE A 58 -5.98 3.83 1.38
N ALA A 59 -5.04 4.74 1.18
CA ALA A 59 -5.10 6.08 1.80
C ALA A 59 -6.39 6.83 1.45
N GLY A 60 -6.94 6.61 0.25
CA GLY A 60 -8.18 7.23 -0.20
C GLY A 60 -9.44 6.42 0.06
N LEU A 61 -9.33 5.28 0.72
CA LEU A 61 -10.44 4.35 0.92
C LEU A 61 -10.94 4.26 2.35
N TYR A 62 -10.54 5.19 3.21
CA TYR A 62 -10.96 5.18 4.61
C TYR A 62 -12.50 5.23 4.73
N SER A 63 -13.02 4.39 5.62
CA SER A 63 -14.43 4.44 6.03
C SER A 63 -14.48 4.31 7.56
N PRO A 64 -15.23 5.18 8.24
CA PRO A 64 -15.41 5.06 9.69
C PRO A 64 -16.25 3.84 10.09
N ASP A 65 -17.06 3.30 9.15
CA ASP A 65 -17.85 2.09 9.37
C ASP A 65 -17.05 0.88 8.85
N PRO A 66 -16.63 -0.05 9.74
CA PRO A 66 -15.84 -1.21 9.32
C PRO A 66 -16.62 -2.17 8.41
N LYS A 67 -17.94 -2.05 8.32
CA LYS A 67 -18.76 -2.86 7.43
C LYS A 67 -18.77 -2.33 6.00
N VAL A 68 -18.39 -1.07 5.80
CA VAL A 68 -18.34 -0.43 4.50
C VAL A 68 -16.92 -0.52 3.98
N VAL A 69 -16.72 -1.21 2.86
CA VAL A 69 -15.43 -1.34 2.20
C VAL A 69 -15.50 -0.58 0.89
N ARG A 70 -14.64 0.43 0.77
CA ARG A 70 -14.49 1.20 -0.46
C ARG A 70 -13.38 0.59 -1.29
N LYS A 71 -13.55 0.57 -2.60
CA LYS A 71 -12.59 -0.04 -3.52
C LYS A 71 -12.22 0.97 -4.62
N ALA A 72 -11.03 0.81 -5.14
CA ALA A 72 -10.53 1.67 -6.21
C ALA A 72 -9.73 0.85 -7.21
N VAL A 73 -9.52 1.43 -8.38
CA VAL A 73 -8.59 0.90 -9.39
C VAL A 73 -7.48 1.92 -9.59
N THR A 74 -6.27 1.43 -9.81
CA THR A 74 -5.10 2.25 -10.10
C THR A 74 -5.17 2.68 -11.56
N LEU A 75 -5.14 3.99 -11.81
CA LEU A 75 -5.10 4.53 -13.18
C LEU A 75 -3.66 4.72 -13.65
N SER A 76 -2.80 5.22 -12.78
CA SER A 76 -1.39 5.40 -13.09
C SER A 76 -0.60 5.48 -11.80
N MET A 77 0.66 5.11 -11.85
CA MET A 77 1.59 5.36 -10.75
C MET A 77 3.00 5.46 -11.29
N THR A 78 3.80 6.26 -10.61
CA THR A 78 5.24 6.34 -10.83
C THR A 78 5.93 5.92 -9.55
N THR A 79 7.03 5.20 -9.68
CA THR A 79 7.84 4.75 -8.56
C THR A 79 9.31 5.07 -8.81
N THR A 80 9.98 5.47 -7.75
CA THR A 80 11.43 5.69 -7.76
C THR A 80 12.03 4.82 -6.66
N PHE A 81 13.04 4.05 -7.01
CA PHE A 81 13.74 3.17 -6.08
C PHE A 81 15.02 3.88 -5.63
N VAL A 82 15.16 4.07 -4.33
CA VAL A 82 16.21 4.94 -3.76
C VAL A 82 17.35 4.14 -3.18
N SER A 83 17.04 3.10 -2.39
CA SER A 83 18.04 2.31 -1.67
C SER A 83 17.65 0.84 -1.66
N PRO A 84 18.61 -0.08 -1.60
CA PRO A 84 18.31 -1.50 -1.44
C PRO A 84 17.93 -1.83 0.00
N ALA A 85 17.14 -2.90 0.16
CA ALA A 85 16.86 -3.50 1.45
C ALA A 85 16.86 -5.01 1.26
N ARG A 86 17.16 -5.78 2.31
CA ARG A 86 17.20 -7.25 2.20
C ARG A 86 16.62 -7.97 3.40
N GLU A 87 16.43 -7.32 4.52
CA GLU A 87 15.92 -7.95 5.73
C GLU A 87 15.20 -6.92 6.61
N GLY A 88 14.48 -7.41 7.59
CA GLY A 88 13.73 -6.58 8.51
C GLY A 88 12.33 -6.25 8.01
N THR A 89 11.68 -5.32 8.68
CA THR A 89 10.33 -4.90 8.35
C THR A 89 10.36 -3.62 7.52
N LEU A 90 9.71 -3.64 6.36
CA LEU A 90 9.46 -2.45 5.56
C LEU A 90 8.16 -1.80 6.01
N THR A 91 8.14 -0.49 6.07
CA THR A 91 6.94 0.32 6.38
C THR A 91 6.60 1.16 5.16
N ALA A 92 5.37 1.03 4.66
CA ALA A 92 4.89 1.84 3.55
C ALA A 92 3.80 2.78 4.06
N ILE A 93 3.90 4.05 3.73
CA ILE A 93 2.94 5.08 4.14
C ILE A 93 2.35 5.72 2.90
N GLY A 94 1.02 5.70 2.78
CA GLY A 94 0.30 6.37 1.72
C GLY A 94 -0.45 7.58 2.26
N ARG A 95 -0.50 8.66 1.48
CA ARG A 95 -1.18 9.90 1.85
C ARG A 95 -1.94 10.46 0.65
N VAL A 96 -3.22 10.75 0.83
CA VAL A 96 -3.99 11.46 -0.19
C VAL A 96 -3.47 12.88 -0.31
N ARG A 97 -3.26 13.32 -1.55
CA ARG A 97 -2.74 14.65 -1.84
C ARG A 97 -3.79 15.57 -2.46
N GLY A 98 -4.82 14.99 -3.05
CA GLY A 98 -5.88 15.75 -3.68
C GLY A 98 -6.84 14.85 -4.43
N GLY A 99 -7.85 15.46 -5.05
CA GLY A 99 -8.80 14.72 -5.86
C GLY A 99 -10.21 15.26 -5.73
N GLY A 100 -11.12 14.54 -6.34
CA GLY A 100 -12.54 14.84 -6.37
C GLY A 100 -13.38 13.63 -5.94
N ARG A 101 -14.61 13.59 -6.45
CA ARG A 101 -15.57 12.54 -6.07
C ARG A 101 -15.24 11.16 -6.62
N LYS A 102 -14.62 11.11 -7.80
CA LYS A 102 -14.38 9.86 -8.53
C LYS A 102 -12.94 9.44 -8.57
N THR A 103 -12.02 10.40 -8.54
CA THR A 103 -10.59 10.15 -8.61
C THR A 103 -9.86 10.89 -7.50
N PHE A 104 -8.77 10.30 -7.05
CA PHE A 104 -7.89 10.95 -6.08
C PHE A 104 -6.44 10.62 -6.43
N MET A 105 -5.55 11.48 -5.97
CA MET A 105 -4.12 11.33 -6.10
C MET A 105 -3.50 11.15 -4.72
N SER A 106 -2.52 10.25 -4.65
CA SER A 106 -1.79 9.96 -3.42
C SER A 106 -0.30 9.94 -3.67
N SER A 107 0.47 10.19 -2.63
CA SER A 107 1.90 9.91 -2.59
C SER A 107 2.17 8.78 -1.62
N GLY A 108 3.31 8.10 -1.78
CA GLY A 108 3.70 7.02 -0.91
C GLY A 108 5.20 6.94 -0.73
N GLU A 109 5.61 6.40 0.41
CA GLU A 109 7.01 6.20 0.75
C GLU A 109 7.16 4.84 1.43
N VAL A 110 8.29 4.17 1.15
CA VAL A 110 8.64 2.92 1.82
C VAL A 110 9.96 3.14 2.55
N PHE A 111 9.97 2.76 3.82
CA PHE A 111 11.14 2.89 4.71
C PHE A 111 11.57 1.50 5.19
N ASP A 112 12.88 1.33 5.44
CA ASP A 112 13.38 0.13 6.11
C ASP A 112 13.24 0.25 7.63
N ALA A 113 13.69 -0.78 8.35
CA ALA A 113 13.59 -0.83 9.81
C ALA A 113 14.42 0.27 10.51
N ASN A 114 15.38 0.85 9.83
CA ASN A 114 16.24 1.93 10.34
C ASN A 114 15.72 3.32 9.95
N GLY A 115 14.60 3.39 9.25
CA GLY A 115 14.02 4.65 8.80
C GLY A 115 14.64 5.20 7.50
N ASN A 116 15.44 4.41 6.80
CA ASN A 116 15.99 4.83 5.51
C ASN A 116 14.92 4.74 4.42
N LEU A 117 14.85 5.75 3.56
CA LEU A 117 13.93 5.75 2.43
C LEU A 117 14.40 4.73 1.39
N ILE A 118 13.53 3.78 1.07
CA ILE A 118 13.83 2.70 0.12
C ILE A 118 13.20 3.00 -1.24
N ALA A 119 11.99 3.51 -1.26
CA ALA A 119 11.27 3.85 -2.49
C ALA A 119 10.21 4.90 -2.20
N PHE A 120 9.79 5.62 -3.23
CA PHE A 120 8.66 6.53 -3.13
C PHE A 120 7.93 6.61 -4.47
N GLY A 121 6.73 7.16 -4.43
CA GLY A 121 5.96 7.29 -5.65
C GLY A 121 4.73 8.16 -5.49
N GLU A 122 4.05 8.32 -6.61
CA GLU A 122 2.77 9.02 -6.71
C GLU A 122 1.84 8.19 -7.58
N GLY A 123 0.54 8.29 -7.33
CA GLY A 123 -0.43 7.55 -8.10
C GLY A 123 -1.76 8.26 -8.19
N THR A 124 -2.53 7.90 -9.20
CA THR A 124 -3.90 8.35 -9.42
C THR A 124 -4.80 7.14 -9.40
N PHE A 125 -5.92 7.25 -8.68
CA PHE A 125 -6.82 6.14 -8.41
C PHE A 125 -8.25 6.58 -8.68
N ARG A 126 -9.05 5.64 -9.19
CA ARG A 126 -10.47 5.88 -9.42
C ARG A 126 -11.29 5.03 -8.47
N LEU A 127 -12.20 5.67 -7.74
CA LEU A 127 -13.15 4.97 -6.89
C LEU A 127 -14.10 4.14 -7.77
N ARG A 128 -14.28 2.88 -7.39
CA ARG A 128 -15.25 2.02 -8.05
C ARG A 128 -16.64 2.34 -7.56
N SER A 129 -17.50 2.82 -8.47
CA SER A 129 -18.90 3.17 -8.14
C SER A 129 -19.64 1.97 -7.57
N GLY A 130 -20.33 2.17 -6.46
CA GLY A 130 -21.14 1.13 -5.83
C GLY A 130 -20.35 0.10 -5.03
N SER A 131 -19.03 0.28 -4.89
CA SER A 131 -18.21 -0.68 -4.15
C SER A 131 -18.60 -0.81 -2.69
N GLU A 132 -19.15 0.25 -2.09
CA GLU A 132 -19.58 0.27 -0.71
C GLU A 132 -20.67 -0.76 -0.40
N SER A 133 -21.48 -1.13 -1.39
CA SER A 133 -22.58 -2.08 -1.23
C SER A 133 -22.18 -3.54 -1.48
N GLU A 134 -20.96 -3.78 -1.93
CA GLU A 134 -20.48 -5.13 -2.24
C GLU A 134 -20.01 -5.91 -1.02
N GLY A 135 -19.63 -5.20 0.06
CA GLY A 135 -19.00 -5.78 1.23
C GLY A 135 -17.54 -6.15 1.00
N PRO A 136 -16.92 -6.75 2.02
CA PRO A 136 -15.52 -7.17 1.95
C PRO A 136 -15.26 -8.22 0.88
#